data_8a99cb7d35c09a27e6182babf4b1bf35
#
_entry.id   8a99cb7d35c09a27e6182babf4b1bf35
#
_cell.length_a   1.000
_cell.length_b   1.000
_cell.length_c   1.000
_cell.angle_alpha   90.00
_cell.angle_beta   90.00
_cell.angle_gamma   90.00
#
_symmetry.space_group_name_H-M   'P 1'
#
loop_
_entity.id
_entity.type
_entity.pdbx_description
1 polymer ?
#
loop_
_entity_poly.entity_id
_entity_poly.type
_entity_poly.pdbx_seq_one_letter_code
_entity_poly.pdbx_strand_id
1 'polypeptide(L)'
;RAPGWMKGMLAAYDNDPYARLVEMAKLAQKDGVIKGVLVHQGESNTGDPRWPSQLKKVNDNLMNDLGLQGQVVPLLVGAVVNSDRGGVCASHNDVIARVPSVIPQAHVISSSGCTNAFDLLHFDAAGYRELGKRYANKMLQLLGYDVPQQSWRDVVFEPHIIHPDGRITFNHEAPNAKKVELSGQFMDKNMPM
;
A
#
# COMPACT_ATOMS: atom_id res chain seq x y z
N ARG A 1 19.48 -0.42 17.17
CA ARG A 1 20.31 -0.54 15.96
C ARG A 1 19.44 -1.17 14.87
N ALA A 2 19.37 -0.57 13.68
CA ALA A 2 18.64 -1.16 12.56
C ALA A 2 19.24 -2.53 12.17
N PRO A 3 18.39 -3.53 11.86
CA PRO A 3 18.85 -4.81 11.34
C PRO A 3 19.75 -4.65 10.12
N GLY A 4 20.65 -5.60 9.88
CA GLY A 4 21.62 -5.52 8.77
C GLY A 4 20.99 -5.31 7.38
N TRP A 5 19.85 -5.97 7.13
CA TRP A 5 19.08 -5.86 5.89
C TRP A 5 18.49 -4.46 5.65
N MET A 6 18.19 -3.71 6.72
CA MET A 6 17.70 -2.33 6.62
C MET A 6 18.77 -1.31 6.27
N LYS A 7 20.04 -1.61 6.48
CA LYS A 7 21.12 -0.63 6.33
C LYS A 7 21.24 -0.07 4.92
N GLY A 8 21.15 -0.93 3.91
CA GLY A 8 21.21 -0.51 2.50
C GLY A 8 20.00 0.37 2.12
N MET A 9 18.81 0.00 2.60
CA MET A 9 17.61 0.79 2.37
C MET A 9 17.68 2.15 3.07
N LEU A 10 18.13 2.19 4.32
CA LEU A 10 18.28 3.45 5.05
C LEU A 10 19.33 4.36 4.41
N ALA A 11 20.44 3.79 3.92
CA ALA A 11 21.48 4.55 3.24
C ALA A 11 20.97 5.24 1.96
N ALA A 12 20.02 4.61 1.24
CA ALA A 12 19.38 5.21 0.06
C ALA A 12 18.55 6.47 0.39
N TYR A 13 18.24 6.70 1.67
CA TYR A 13 17.48 7.84 2.18
C TYR A 13 18.32 8.66 3.19
N ASP A 14 19.63 8.74 3.02
CA ASP A 14 20.56 9.43 3.92
C ASP A 14 20.39 9.05 5.41
N ASN A 15 19.97 7.79 5.66
CA ASN A 15 19.59 7.25 6.96
C ASN A 15 18.39 7.93 7.65
N ASP A 16 17.66 8.79 6.94
CA ASP A 16 16.46 9.45 7.43
C ASP A 16 15.29 9.38 6.41
N PRO A 17 14.61 8.22 6.33
CA PRO A 17 13.46 8.06 5.44
C PRO A 17 12.29 8.98 5.80
N TYR A 18 12.18 9.41 7.07
CA TYR A 18 11.14 10.35 7.48
C TYR A 18 11.39 11.74 6.92
N ALA A 19 12.61 12.26 7.00
CA ALA A 19 12.98 13.55 6.40
C ALA A 19 12.70 13.54 4.89
N ARG A 20 13.01 12.43 4.21
CA ARG A 20 12.72 12.26 2.78
C ARG A 20 11.22 12.27 2.49
N LEU A 21 10.39 11.61 3.31
CA LEU A 21 8.94 11.65 3.19
C LEU A 21 8.41 13.09 3.29
N VAL A 22 8.85 13.83 4.31
CA VAL A 22 8.44 15.23 4.54
C VAL A 22 8.87 16.13 3.38
N GLU A 23 10.09 15.98 2.89
CA GLU A 23 10.60 16.73 1.72
C GLU A 23 9.71 16.52 0.49
N MET A 24 9.44 15.26 0.16
CA MET A 24 8.60 14.92 -1.00
C MET A 24 7.18 15.40 -0.85
N ALA A 25 6.59 15.28 0.34
CA ALA A 25 5.26 15.79 0.62
C ALA A 25 5.17 17.32 0.49
N LYS A 26 6.18 18.06 1.01
CA LYS A 26 6.26 19.52 0.83
C LYS A 26 6.44 19.93 -0.62
N LEU A 27 7.16 19.12 -1.40
CA LEU A 27 7.29 19.36 -2.83
C LEU A 27 5.94 19.18 -3.53
N ALA A 28 5.23 18.10 -3.22
CA ALA A 28 3.88 17.84 -3.77
C ALA A 28 2.84 18.91 -3.37
N GLN A 29 2.97 19.50 -2.18
CA GLN A 29 2.08 20.60 -1.74
C GLN A 29 2.20 21.87 -2.59
N LYS A 30 3.26 22.02 -3.41
CA LYS A 30 3.37 23.17 -4.32
C LYS A 30 2.39 23.07 -5.49
N ASP A 31 2.02 21.84 -5.87
CA ASP A 31 1.20 21.55 -7.05
C ASP A 31 -0.14 20.89 -6.72
N GLY A 32 -0.37 20.59 -5.42
CA GLY A 32 -1.57 19.88 -4.98
C GLY A 32 -1.90 20.03 -3.51
N VAL A 33 -2.96 19.34 -3.09
CA VAL A 33 -3.43 19.31 -1.70
C VAL A 33 -3.39 17.88 -1.18
N ILE A 34 -2.77 17.67 -0.02
CA ILE A 34 -2.77 16.37 0.64
C ILE A 34 -4.16 16.10 1.22
N LYS A 35 -4.83 15.05 0.73
CA LYS A 35 -6.18 14.67 1.12
C LYS A 35 -6.25 13.47 2.05
N GLY A 36 -5.16 12.74 2.22
CA GLY A 36 -5.08 11.59 3.11
C GLY A 36 -3.68 11.01 3.17
N VAL A 37 -3.46 10.13 4.12
CA VAL A 37 -2.22 9.37 4.29
C VAL A 37 -2.55 7.89 4.21
N LEU A 38 -1.81 7.15 3.39
CA LEU A 38 -1.94 5.70 3.28
C LEU A 38 -0.74 5.03 3.95
N VAL A 39 -1.01 4.07 4.83
CA VAL A 39 0.02 3.30 5.53
C VAL A 39 -0.21 1.82 5.28
N HIS A 40 0.83 1.13 4.85
CA HIS A 40 0.88 -0.32 4.81
C HIS A 40 2.21 -0.76 5.42
N GLN A 41 2.18 -1.19 6.68
CA GLN A 41 3.35 -1.61 7.45
C GLN A 41 2.86 -2.35 8.70
N GLY A 42 3.67 -3.25 9.23
CA GLY A 42 3.35 -3.93 10.48
C GLY A 42 4.10 -5.25 10.65
N GLU A 43 4.54 -5.86 9.57
CA GLU A 43 5.14 -7.19 9.55
C GLU A 43 6.38 -7.28 10.47
N SER A 44 7.27 -6.30 10.38
CA SER A 44 8.47 -6.21 11.24
C SER A 44 8.16 -5.87 12.69
N ASN A 45 6.93 -5.49 12.99
CA ASN A 45 6.45 -5.12 14.33
C ASN A 45 5.42 -6.12 14.86
N THR A 46 5.33 -7.30 14.26
CA THR A 46 4.32 -8.31 14.61
C THR A 46 4.26 -8.54 16.12
N GLY A 47 3.08 -8.34 16.69
CA GLY A 47 2.82 -8.51 18.12
C GLY A 47 3.25 -7.35 19.02
N ASP A 48 3.86 -6.27 18.52
CA ASP A 48 4.20 -5.11 19.37
C ASP A 48 2.94 -4.28 19.71
N PRO A 49 2.46 -4.32 20.97
CA PRO A 49 1.25 -3.59 21.36
C PRO A 49 1.43 -2.06 21.35
N ARG A 50 2.66 -1.55 21.25
CA ARG A 50 2.98 -0.12 21.23
C ARG A 50 2.87 0.46 19.83
N TRP A 51 2.77 -0.40 18.79
CA TRP A 51 2.78 0.02 17.39
C TRP A 51 1.73 1.12 17.06
N PRO A 52 0.46 1.07 17.55
CA PRO A 52 -0.51 2.14 17.30
C PRO A 52 -0.06 3.50 17.85
N SER A 53 0.59 3.52 19.02
CA SER A 53 1.12 4.75 19.63
C SER A 53 2.35 5.27 18.89
N GLN A 54 3.18 4.38 18.37
CA GLN A 54 4.32 4.74 17.51
C GLN A 54 3.83 5.34 16.18
N LEU A 55 2.83 4.71 15.55
CA LEU A 55 2.21 5.23 14.34
C LEU A 55 1.58 6.60 14.58
N LYS A 56 0.89 6.79 15.73
CA LYS A 56 0.35 8.08 16.11
C LYS A 56 1.42 9.16 16.17
N LYS A 57 2.56 8.87 16.80
CA LYS A 57 3.67 9.82 16.89
C LYS A 57 4.19 10.22 15.50
N VAL A 58 4.35 9.25 14.59
CA VAL A 58 4.77 9.53 13.21
C VAL A 58 3.72 10.38 12.49
N ASN A 59 2.44 10.06 12.63
CA ASN A 59 1.35 10.81 12.01
C ASN A 59 1.28 12.26 12.56
N ASP A 60 1.36 12.44 13.87
CA ASP A 60 1.32 13.76 14.50
C ASP A 60 2.50 14.62 14.04
N ASN A 61 3.70 14.05 13.98
CA ASN A 61 4.87 14.75 13.45
C ASN A 61 4.65 15.14 11.98
N LEU A 62 4.13 14.23 11.16
CA LEU A 62 3.87 14.49 9.74
C LEU A 62 2.85 15.62 9.55
N MET A 63 1.75 15.62 10.32
CA MET A 63 0.77 16.70 10.30
C MET A 63 1.39 18.05 10.71
N ASN A 64 2.28 18.02 11.71
CA ASN A 64 3.01 19.21 12.14
C ASN A 64 3.95 19.72 11.04
N ASP A 65 4.82 18.87 10.53
CA ASP A 65 5.87 19.24 9.59
C ASP A 65 5.33 19.70 8.22
N LEU A 66 4.12 19.26 7.88
CA LEU A 66 3.41 19.65 6.65
C LEU A 66 2.43 20.82 6.85
N GLY A 67 2.30 21.35 8.08
CA GLY A 67 1.38 22.46 8.40
C GLY A 67 -0.11 22.07 8.26
N LEU A 68 -0.44 20.81 8.55
CA LEU A 68 -1.78 20.25 8.40
C LEU A 68 -2.53 20.11 9.74
N GLN A 69 -1.99 20.68 10.83
CA GLN A 69 -2.66 20.66 12.13
C GLN A 69 -4.03 21.33 12.04
N GLY A 70 -5.01 20.72 12.70
CA GLY A 70 -6.39 21.20 12.68
C GLY A 70 -7.17 20.92 11.42
N GLN A 71 -6.54 20.33 10.40
CA GLN A 71 -7.23 19.82 9.21
C GLN A 71 -7.66 18.36 9.41
N VAL A 72 -8.76 17.98 8.76
CA VAL A 72 -9.19 16.59 8.71
C VAL A 72 -8.44 15.88 7.56
N VAL A 73 -7.35 15.21 7.92
CA VAL A 73 -6.56 14.38 6.97
C VAL A 73 -6.68 12.93 7.42
N PRO A 74 -7.49 12.10 6.77
CA PRO A 74 -7.69 10.71 7.16
C PRO A 74 -6.41 9.90 6.98
N LEU A 75 -6.18 8.99 7.91
CA LEU A 75 -5.11 7.98 7.87
C LEU A 75 -5.73 6.62 7.54
N LEU A 76 -5.39 6.04 6.41
CA LEU A 76 -5.84 4.71 6.02
C LEU A 76 -4.73 3.69 6.28
N VAL A 77 -5.02 2.70 7.10
CA VAL A 77 -4.04 1.71 7.55
C VAL A 77 -4.44 0.32 7.05
N GLY A 78 -3.64 -0.25 6.15
CA GLY A 78 -3.89 -1.58 5.62
C GLY A 78 -3.50 -2.69 6.60
N ALA A 79 -4.37 -3.67 6.73
CA ALA A 79 -4.06 -4.91 7.42
C ALA A 79 -2.99 -5.69 6.63
N VAL A 80 -2.10 -6.40 7.35
CA VAL A 80 -1.13 -7.33 6.76
C VAL A 80 -1.83 -8.59 6.25
N VAL A 81 -1.13 -9.49 5.57
CA VAL A 81 -1.72 -10.75 5.07
C VAL A 81 -2.48 -11.45 6.18
N ASN A 82 -3.76 -11.75 5.93
CA ASN A 82 -4.69 -12.20 6.94
C ASN A 82 -4.56 -13.71 7.21
N SER A 83 -5.10 -14.15 8.35
CA SER A 83 -5.10 -15.55 8.78
C SER A 83 -5.88 -16.47 7.84
N ASP A 84 -6.92 -15.97 7.17
CA ASP A 84 -7.68 -16.71 6.14
C ASP A 84 -6.84 -17.09 4.92
N ARG A 85 -5.66 -16.49 4.78
CA ARG A 85 -4.65 -16.77 3.76
C ARG A 85 -3.34 -17.33 4.34
N GLY A 86 -3.35 -17.71 5.61
CA GLY A 86 -2.18 -18.27 6.28
C GLY A 86 -1.07 -17.26 6.56
N GLY A 87 -1.40 -15.96 6.64
CA GLY A 87 -0.43 -14.88 6.86
C GLY A 87 0.41 -15.10 8.12
N VAL A 88 1.73 -15.12 7.98
CA VAL A 88 2.67 -15.38 9.09
C VAL A 88 2.69 -14.24 10.11
N CYS A 89 2.28 -13.05 9.70
CA CYS A 89 2.15 -11.87 10.58
C CYS A 89 0.70 -11.54 10.91
N ALA A 90 -0.27 -12.43 10.63
CA ALA A 90 -1.70 -12.16 10.75
C ALA A 90 -2.13 -11.70 12.15
N SER A 91 -1.46 -12.15 13.23
CA SER A 91 -1.73 -11.70 14.60
C SER A 91 -1.52 -10.19 14.80
N HIS A 92 -0.75 -9.53 13.93
CA HIS A 92 -0.59 -8.08 13.98
C HIS A 92 -1.86 -7.33 13.57
N ASN A 93 -2.79 -7.96 12.87
CA ASN A 93 -4.07 -7.33 12.50
C ASN A 93 -4.90 -6.95 13.72
N ASP A 94 -4.77 -7.70 14.85
CA ASP A 94 -5.39 -7.32 16.13
C ASP A 94 -4.78 -6.04 16.71
N VAL A 95 -3.50 -5.79 16.45
CA VAL A 95 -2.82 -4.55 16.83
C VAL A 95 -3.25 -3.41 15.92
N ILE A 96 -3.28 -3.63 14.61
CA ILE A 96 -3.74 -2.66 13.60
C ILE A 96 -5.20 -2.24 13.89
N ALA A 97 -6.07 -3.19 14.26
CA ALA A 97 -7.48 -2.91 14.58
C ALA A 97 -7.66 -1.88 15.71
N ARG A 98 -6.64 -1.68 16.55
CA ARG A 98 -6.67 -0.70 17.65
C ARG A 98 -6.27 0.71 17.24
N VAL A 99 -5.75 0.92 16.03
CA VAL A 99 -5.29 2.24 15.57
C VAL A 99 -6.38 3.32 15.67
N PRO A 100 -7.64 3.08 15.28
CA PRO A 100 -8.69 4.11 15.42
C PRO A 100 -8.96 4.56 16.86
N SER A 101 -8.64 3.74 17.86
CA SER A 101 -8.80 4.13 19.27
C SER A 101 -7.76 5.14 19.75
N VAL A 102 -6.62 5.28 19.04
CA VAL A 102 -5.54 6.22 19.38
C VAL A 102 -5.40 7.34 18.34
N ILE A 103 -5.87 7.11 17.12
CA ILE A 103 -5.90 8.09 16.02
C ILE A 103 -7.35 8.14 15.50
N PRO A 104 -8.18 9.07 15.98
CA PRO A 104 -9.62 9.09 15.65
C PRO A 104 -9.94 9.20 14.15
N GLN A 105 -9.04 9.79 13.36
CA GLN A 105 -9.18 9.93 11.90
C GLN A 105 -8.61 8.74 11.12
N ALA A 106 -8.16 7.68 11.81
CA ALA A 106 -7.65 6.48 11.16
C ALA A 106 -8.78 5.51 10.80
N HIS A 107 -8.60 4.87 9.65
CA HIS A 107 -9.51 3.83 9.15
C HIS A 107 -8.69 2.60 8.78
N VAL A 108 -9.08 1.44 9.29
CA VAL A 108 -8.44 0.17 8.95
C VAL A 108 -9.00 -0.37 7.65
N ILE A 109 -8.11 -0.76 6.73
CA ILE A 109 -8.46 -1.39 5.46
C ILE A 109 -8.21 -2.89 5.58
N SER A 110 -9.28 -3.67 5.53
CA SER A 110 -9.21 -5.13 5.67
C SER A 110 -8.47 -5.77 4.49
N SER A 111 -7.62 -6.73 4.80
CA SER A 111 -6.94 -7.61 3.84
C SER A 111 -7.59 -8.98 3.67
N SER A 112 -8.71 -9.24 4.36
CA SER A 112 -9.40 -10.53 4.28
C SER A 112 -9.71 -10.88 2.82
N GLY A 113 -9.37 -12.11 2.41
CA GLY A 113 -9.53 -12.60 1.04
C GLY A 113 -8.50 -12.10 0.03
N CYS A 114 -7.67 -11.11 0.35
CA CYS A 114 -6.57 -10.69 -0.53
C CYS A 114 -5.54 -11.81 -0.67
N THR A 115 -5.20 -12.18 -1.90
CA THR A 115 -4.24 -13.25 -2.18
C THR A 115 -2.81 -12.82 -1.87
N ASN A 116 -1.95 -13.79 -1.58
CA ASN A 116 -0.58 -13.56 -1.13
C ASN A 116 0.43 -14.40 -1.90
N ALA A 117 1.69 -13.97 -1.86
CA ALA A 117 2.83 -14.71 -2.39
C ALA A 117 3.11 -15.97 -1.55
N PHE A 118 4.00 -16.83 -2.07
CA PHE A 118 4.37 -18.09 -1.42
C PHE A 118 5.02 -17.94 -0.04
N ASP A 119 5.56 -16.75 0.26
CA ASP A 119 6.20 -16.46 1.55
C ASP A 119 5.19 -16.20 2.69
N LEU A 120 3.90 -16.14 2.37
CA LEU A 120 2.80 -15.89 3.30
C LEU A 120 2.95 -14.55 4.07
N LEU A 121 3.83 -13.68 3.60
CA LEU A 121 4.18 -12.39 4.19
C LEU A 121 3.72 -11.23 3.31
N HIS A 122 3.97 -11.32 2.01
CA HIS A 122 3.64 -10.28 1.04
C HIS A 122 2.39 -10.66 0.25
N PHE A 123 1.62 -9.68 -0.17
CA PHE A 123 0.55 -9.91 -1.13
C PHE A 123 1.13 -10.20 -2.52
N ASP A 124 0.45 -11.02 -3.29
CA ASP A 124 0.70 -11.12 -4.72
C ASP A 124 0.11 -9.93 -5.49
N ALA A 125 0.29 -9.90 -6.79
CA ALA A 125 -0.19 -8.80 -7.63
C ALA A 125 -1.71 -8.63 -7.58
N ALA A 126 -2.48 -9.71 -7.46
CA ALA A 126 -3.94 -9.67 -7.36
C ALA A 126 -4.36 -9.13 -5.98
N GLY A 127 -3.73 -9.63 -4.91
CA GLY A 127 -3.95 -9.18 -3.54
C GLY A 127 -3.65 -7.68 -3.36
N TYR A 128 -2.54 -7.19 -3.91
CA TYR A 128 -2.23 -5.75 -3.88
C TYR A 128 -3.24 -4.90 -4.63
N ARG A 129 -3.72 -5.36 -5.79
CA ARG A 129 -4.76 -4.62 -6.53
C ARG A 129 -6.07 -4.58 -5.75
N GLU A 130 -6.47 -5.69 -5.16
CA GLU A 130 -7.69 -5.75 -4.36
C GLU A 130 -7.57 -4.84 -3.13
N LEU A 131 -6.45 -4.91 -2.41
CA LEU A 131 -6.20 -4.04 -1.27
C LEU A 131 -6.20 -2.56 -1.69
N GLY A 132 -5.56 -2.23 -2.82
CA GLY A 132 -5.53 -0.89 -3.39
C GLY A 132 -6.92 -0.35 -3.73
N LYS A 133 -7.82 -1.18 -4.28
CA LYS A 133 -9.23 -0.82 -4.50
C LYS A 133 -9.95 -0.49 -3.20
N ARG A 134 -9.70 -1.25 -2.15
CA ARG A 134 -10.31 -1.00 -0.82
C ARG A 134 -9.84 0.32 -0.23
N TYR A 135 -8.54 0.63 -0.34
CA TYR A 135 -8.01 1.95 0.02
C TYR A 135 -8.69 3.07 -0.77
N ALA A 136 -8.79 2.91 -2.10
CA ALA A 136 -9.40 3.91 -2.97
C ALA A 136 -10.89 4.13 -2.62
N ASN A 137 -11.66 3.05 -2.49
CA ASN A 137 -13.08 3.12 -2.12
C ASN A 137 -13.28 3.85 -0.79
N LYS A 138 -12.48 3.49 0.23
CA LYS A 138 -12.56 4.15 1.52
C LYS A 138 -12.21 5.63 1.44
N MET A 139 -11.15 5.97 0.70
CA MET A 139 -10.74 7.36 0.52
C MET A 139 -11.81 8.18 -0.21
N LEU A 140 -12.38 7.66 -1.30
CA LEU A 140 -13.45 8.32 -2.05
C LEU A 140 -14.67 8.58 -1.17
N GLN A 141 -15.10 7.60 -0.35
CA GLN A 141 -16.17 7.77 0.62
C GLN A 141 -15.88 8.92 1.59
N LEU A 142 -14.65 8.98 2.12
CA LEU A 142 -14.23 10.04 3.05
C LEU A 142 -14.16 11.42 2.40
N LEU A 143 -13.96 11.47 1.09
CA LEU A 143 -13.99 12.69 0.28
C LEU A 143 -15.42 13.08 -0.16
N GLY A 144 -16.45 12.29 0.22
CA GLY A 144 -17.85 12.57 -0.11
C GLY A 144 -18.28 12.14 -1.51
N TYR A 145 -17.51 11.28 -2.17
CA TYR A 145 -17.93 10.70 -3.44
C TYR A 145 -18.79 9.47 -3.22
N ASP A 146 -19.83 9.33 -4.01
CA ASP A 146 -20.57 8.07 -4.11
C ASP A 146 -19.66 7.02 -4.76
N VAL A 147 -19.33 6.01 -3.99
CA VAL A 147 -18.63 4.83 -4.51
C VAL A 147 -19.68 3.78 -4.82
N PRO A 148 -19.95 3.50 -6.10
CA PRO A 148 -20.86 2.42 -6.44
C PRO A 148 -20.42 1.16 -5.72
N GLN A 149 -21.38 0.45 -5.10
CA GLN A 149 -21.16 -0.91 -4.61
C GLN A 149 -21.03 -1.85 -5.82
N GLN A 150 -20.05 -1.61 -6.66
CA GLN A 150 -19.74 -2.47 -7.78
C GLN A 150 -19.14 -3.75 -7.18
N SER A 151 -19.79 -4.86 -7.46
CA SER A 151 -19.14 -6.15 -7.28
C SER A 151 -17.98 -6.21 -8.26
N TRP A 152 -16.79 -5.88 -7.80
CA TRP A 152 -15.54 -5.97 -8.58
C TRP A 152 -15.21 -7.41 -9.00
N ARG A 153 -16.18 -8.32 -8.87
CA ARG A 153 -16.09 -9.70 -9.30
C ARG A 153 -16.00 -9.88 -10.81
N ASP A 154 -16.33 -8.83 -11.56
CA ASP A 154 -16.52 -8.94 -13.02
C ASP A 154 -15.38 -8.34 -13.86
N VAL A 155 -14.33 -7.80 -13.25
CA VAL A 155 -13.14 -7.36 -13.98
C VAL A 155 -11.94 -8.16 -13.49
N VAL A 156 -11.87 -9.41 -13.90
CA VAL A 156 -10.65 -10.19 -13.82
C VAL A 156 -9.73 -9.69 -14.94
N PHE A 157 -8.98 -8.62 -14.64
CA PHE A 157 -7.84 -8.30 -15.48
C PHE A 157 -6.74 -9.31 -15.14
N GLU A 158 -6.60 -10.31 -15.97
CA GLU A 158 -5.45 -11.20 -15.92
C GLU A 158 -4.30 -10.56 -16.68
N PRO A 159 -3.28 -10.02 -15.98
CA PRO A 159 -2.17 -9.31 -16.63
C PRO A 159 -1.32 -10.24 -17.49
N HIS A 160 -1.39 -11.54 -17.23
CA HIS A 160 -0.74 -12.57 -18.05
C HIS A 160 -1.51 -13.89 -17.97
N ILE A 161 -1.40 -14.66 -19.03
CA ILE A 161 -1.93 -16.03 -19.12
C ILE A 161 -0.75 -16.96 -19.42
N ILE A 162 -0.55 -17.96 -18.56
CA ILE A 162 0.44 -19.02 -18.80
C ILE A 162 -0.27 -20.17 -19.46
N HIS A 163 0.13 -20.49 -20.69
CA HIS A 163 -0.45 -21.59 -21.46
C HIS A 163 0.22 -22.92 -21.11
N PRO A 164 -0.48 -24.06 -21.27
CA PRO A 164 0.08 -25.38 -20.99
C PRO A 164 1.33 -25.72 -21.82
N ASP A 165 1.52 -25.08 -22.96
CA ASP A 165 2.68 -25.25 -23.86
C ASP A 165 3.86 -24.31 -23.48
N GLY A 166 3.77 -23.61 -22.33
CA GLY A 166 4.82 -22.73 -21.82
C GLY A 166 4.81 -21.32 -22.41
N ARG A 167 3.90 -21.01 -23.33
CA ARG A 167 3.73 -19.62 -23.80
C ARG A 167 3.11 -18.76 -22.72
N ILE A 168 3.49 -17.47 -22.70
CA ILE A 168 2.90 -16.47 -21.81
C ILE A 168 2.28 -15.35 -22.67
N THR A 169 0.99 -15.10 -22.45
CA THR A 169 0.31 -13.94 -23.03
C THR A 169 0.27 -12.83 -21.97
N PHE A 170 0.77 -11.65 -22.31
CA PHE A 170 0.66 -10.46 -21.49
C PHE A 170 -0.50 -9.60 -21.99
N ASN A 171 -1.41 -9.25 -21.08
CA ASN A 171 -2.53 -8.36 -21.35
C ASN A 171 -2.22 -6.97 -20.77
N HIS A 172 -2.40 -5.94 -21.57
CA HIS A 172 -2.17 -4.57 -21.12
C HIS A 172 -3.18 -3.63 -21.77
N GLU A 173 -3.86 -2.85 -20.95
CA GLU A 173 -4.75 -1.79 -21.42
C GLU A 173 -4.03 -0.45 -21.34
N ALA A 174 -3.75 0.14 -22.48
CA ALA A 174 -3.12 1.44 -22.58
C ALA A 174 -3.70 2.26 -23.75
N PRO A 175 -5.00 2.62 -23.73
CA PRO A 175 -5.72 3.19 -24.88
C PRO A 175 -5.14 4.51 -25.38
N ASN A 176 -4.38 5.22 -24.55
CA ASN A 176 -3.76 6.50 -24.90
C ASN A 176 -2.24 6.42 -25.08
N ALA A 177 -1.64 5.24 -24.97
CA ALA A 177 -0.20 5.08 -25.11
C ALA A 177 0.21 5.15 -26.59
N LYS A 178 1.24 5.94 -26.89
CA LYS A 178 1.84 5.99 -28.25
C LYS A 178 2.78 4.82 -28.49
N LYS A 179 3.27 4.19 -27.43
CA LYS A 179 4.19 3.07 -27.47
C LYS A 179 4.06 2.26 -26.19
N VAL A 180 4.07 0.95 -26.31
CA VAL A 180 4.13 0.01 -25.19
C VAL A 180 5.26 -0.98 -25.47
N GLU A 181 6.10 -1.24 -24.46
CA GLU A 181 7.19 -2.19 -24.54
C GLU A 181 7.15 -3.14 -23.34
N LEU A 182 7.41 -4.41 -23.59
CA LEU A 182 7.63 -5.41 -22.58
C LEU A 182 9.13 -5.50 -22.27
N SER A 183 9.49 -5.45 -20.99
CA SER A 183 10.87 -5.67 -20.51
C SER A 183 10.88 -6.59 -19.30
N GLY A 184 11.92 -7.36 -19.12
CA GLY A 184 12.07 -8.26 -17.98
C GLY A 184 13.40 -9.00 -17.98
N GLN A 185 13.79 -9.56 -16.83
CA GLN A 185 15.03 -10.32 -16.66
C GLN A 185 15.11 -11.60 -17.53
N PHE A 186 13.98 -12.01 -18.11
CA PHE A 186 13.86 -13.15 -19.02
C PHE A 186 14.06 -12.78 -20.50
N MET A 187 14.44 -11.54 -20.78
CA MET A 187 14.55 -11.01 -22.13
C MET A 187 15.87 -10.28 -22.34
N ASP A 188 16.53 -10.51 -23.48
CA ASP A 188 17.78 -9.83 -23.84
C ASP A 188 17.55 -8.38 -24.28
N LYS A 189 16.35 -8.02 -24.71
CA LYS A 189 15.94 -6.66 -25.12
C LYS A 189 14.44 -6.46 -24.97
N ASN A 190 14.03 -5.21 -24.84
CA ASN A 190 12.61 -4.84 -24.82
C ASN A 190 11.92 -5.27 -26.13
N MET A 191 10.70 -5.79 -25.99
CA MET A 191 9.86 -6.14 -27.13
C MET A 191 8.67 -5.17 -27.21
N PRO A 192 8.33 -4.66 -28.40
CA PRO A 192 7.10 -3.88 -28.58
C PRO A 192 5.88 -4.80 -28.38
N MET A 193 4.87 -4.24 -27.72
CA MET A 193 3.54 -4.85 -27.53
C MET A 193 2.52 -4.26 -28.49
#